data_ce3344fad0887b09ef075c23c3f84f0f
#
_entry.id   ce3344fad0887b09ef075c23c3f84f0f
#
_cell.length_a   1.000
_cell.length_b   1.000
_cell.length_c   1.000
_cell.angle_alpha   90.00
_cell.angle_beta   90.00
_cell.angle_gamma   90.00
#
_symmetry.space_group_name_H-M   'P 1'
#
loop_
_entity.id
_entity.type
_entity.pdbx_description
1 polymer ?
#
loop_
_entity_poly.entity_id
_entity_poly.type
_entity_poly.pdbx_seq_one_letter_code
_entity_poly.pdbx_strand_id
1 'polypeptide(L)'
;MIWTSSGGVGLLAACDVVVASEAARFCLSEARLGLVPATIGPYLVRAIGARAVRRYAVTAERFGAAEAHRLGLVHERCAPEALDAAVHAIVEAIAGNGPAAVRGCKRLAGELVGRPLTAELREETARLIADVRGGPEAREGMAAFLEGRAPSWR
;
A
#
# COMPACT_ATOMS: atom_id res chain seq x y z
N MET A 1 5.08 -1.16 -24.21
CA MET A 1 3.73 -0.84 -23.66
C MET A 1 3.37 -1.95 -22.68
N ILE A 2 3.36 -1.65 -21.38
CA ILE A 2 3.09 -2.65 -20.32
C ILE A 2 1.58 -2.64 -20.04
N TRP A 3 0.92 -3.76 -20.28
CA TRP A 3 -0.49 -3.96 -20.00
C TRP A 3 -0.65 -4.78 -18.73
N THR A 4 -1.43 -4.31 -17.78
CA THR A 4 -1.84 -5.09 -16.63
C THR A 4 -3.33 -5.38 -16.74
N SER A 5 -3.66 -6.65 -17.06
CA SER A 5 -5.04 -7.14 -17.10
C SER A 5 -5.48 -7.63 -15.70
N SER A 6 -6.74 -7.89 -15.57
CA SER A 6 -7.50 -8.32 -14.37
C SER A 6 -6.70 -8.91 -13.21
N GLY A 7 -6.06 -10.06 -13.36
CA GLY A 7 -5.27 -10.70 -12.30
C GLY A 7 -4.10 -9.83 -11.83
N GLY A 8 -3.40 -9.17 -12.76
CA GLY A 8 -2.32 -8.24 -12.42
C GLY A 8 -2.81 -7.01 -11.65
N VAL A 9 -3.98 -6.46 -12.00
CA VAL A 9 -4.58 -5.32 -11.25
C VAL A 9 -4.94 -5.74 -9.82
N GLY A 10 -5.43 -6.97 -9.65
CA GLY A 10 -5.72 -7.53 -8.32
C GLY A 10 -4.46 -7.69 -7.47
N LEU A 11 -3.36 -8.12 -8.07
CA LEU A 11 -2.07 -8.25 -7.39
C LEU A 11 -1.56 -6.88 -6.93
N LEU A 12 -1.67 -5.84 -7.76
CA LEU A 12 -1.32 -4.47 -7.38
C LEU A 12 -2.18 -3.98 -6.19
N ALA A 13 -3.49 -4.25 -6.22
CA ALA A 13 -4.39 -3.86 -5.13
C ALA A 13 -4.09 -4.57 -3.80
N ALA A 14 -3.35 -5.67 -3.82
CA ALA A 14 -2.90 -6.39 -2.63
C ALA A 14 -1.53 -5.91 -2.11
N CYS A 15 -0.79 -5.10 -2.88
CA CYS A 15 0.50 -4.56 -2.48
C CYS A 15 0.33 -3.34 -1.54
N ASP A 16 1.26 -3.17 -0.61
CA ASP A 16 1.28 -2.02 0.29
C ASP A 16 1.69 -0.72 -0.42
N VAL A 17 2.60 -0.82 -1.39
CA VAL A 17 3.06 0.32 -2.21
C VAL A 17 3.09 -0.10 -3.67
N VAL A 18 2.60 0.76 -4.53
CA VAL A 18 2.57 0.57 -5.98
C VAL A 18 3.16 1.78 -6.67
N VAL A 19 4.21 1.54 -7.45
CA VAL A 19 4.80 2.52 -8.36
C VAL A 19 4.48 2.12 -9.79
N ALA A 20 4.10 3.05 -10.62
CA ALA A 20 3.78 2.79 -12.02
C ALA A 20 4.46 3.77 -12.96
N SER A 21 4.91 3.23 -14.10
CA SER A 21 5.29 4.06 -15.23
C SER A 21 4.08 4.85 -15.75
N GLU A 22 4.28 6.07 -16.19
CA GLU A 22 3.25 6.90 -16.85
C GLU A 22 2.68 6.24 -18.11
N ALA A 23 3.43 5.34 -18.72
CA ALA A 23 2.99 4.55 -19.85
C ALA A 23 2.08 3.37 -19.48
N ALA A 24 1.93 3.05 -18.18
CA ALA A 24 1.13 1.91 -17.72
C ALA A 24 -0.36 2.07 -18.04
N ARG A 25 -1.01 0.95 -18.33
CA ARG A 25 -2.44 0.85 -18.63
C ARG A 25 -3.05 -0.30 -17.86
N PHE A 26 -4.25 -0.08 -17.36
CA PHE A 26 -4.98 -1.00 -16.49
C PHE A 26 -6.36 -1.30 -17.09
N CYS A 27 -6.88 -2.48 -16.83
CA CYS A 27 -8.21 -2.88 -17.26
C CYS A 27 -8.77 -4.00 -16.36
N LEU A 28 -10.02 -3.90 -15.96
CA LEU A 28 -10.80 -4.99 -15.37
C LEU A 28 -11.63 -5.61 -16.50
N SER A 29 -11.08 -6.63 -17.16
CA SER A 29 -11.60 -7.14 -18.44
C SER A 29 -12.58 -8.30 -18.30
N GLU A 30 -12.87 -8.76 -17.09
CA GLU A 30 -13.68 -9.95 -16.82
C GLU A 30 -15.06 -9.90 -17.46
N ALA A 31 -15.73 -8.74 -17.42
CA ALA A 31 -17.07 -8.57 -17.97
C ALA A 31 -17.13 -8.84 -19.50
N ARG A 32 -16.02 -8.61 -20.22
CA ARG A 32 -15.93 -8.93 -21.66
C ARG A 32 -16.00 -10.43 -21.94
N LEU A 33 -15.68 -11.25 -20.94
CA LEU A 33 -15.68 -12.72 -21.02
C LEU A 33 -16.92 -13.32 -20.33
N GLY A 34 -17.91 -12.50 -19.92
CA GLY A 34 -19.03 -12.96 -19.15
C GLY A 34 -18.69 -13.38 -17.71
N LEU A 35 -17.54 -12.91 -17.19
CA LEU A 35 -17.04 -13.20 -15.85
C LEU A 35 -17.14 -11.98 -14.95
N VAL A 36 -16.90 -12.20 -13.65
CA VAL A 36 -16.81 -11.13 -12.64
C VAL A 36 -15.44 -11.21 -11.90
N PRO A 37 -14.87 -10.08 -11.48
CA PRO A 37 -13.59 -10.04 -10.77
C PRO A 37 -13.72 -10.50 -9.31
N ALA A 38 -14.35 -11.64 -9.03
CA ALA A 38 -14.71 -12.07 -7.68
C ALA A 38 -13.49 -12.28 -6.78
N THR A 39 -12.41 -12.89 -7.30
CA THR A 39 -11.19 -13.16 -6.56
C THR A 39 -10.45 -11.88 -6.15
N ILE A 40 -10.40 -10.90 -7.04
CA ILE A 40 -9.66 -9.64 -6.82
C ILE A 40 -10.55 -8.52 -6.26
N GLY A 41 -11.86 -8.68 -6.33
CA GLY A 41 -12.86 -7.68 -5.94
C GLY A 41 -12.66 -7.13 -4.53
N PRO A 42 -12.45 -7.95 -3.47
CA PRO A 42 -12.23 -7.46 -2.12
C PRO A 42 -11.02 -6.53 -1.99
N TYR A 43 -9.92 -6.83 -2.68
CA TYR A 43 -8.70 -6.01 -2.69
C TYR A 43 -8.93 -4.70 -3.44
N LEU A 44 -9.58 -4.76 -4.59
CA LEU A 44 -9.91 -3.59 -5.39
C LEU A 44 -10.84 -2.63 -4.64
N VAL A 45 -11.89 -3.14 -4.01
CA VAL A 45 -12.83 -2.30 -3.25
C VAL A 45 -12.12 -1.59 -2.09
N ARG A 46 -11.17 -2.25 -1.44
CA ARG A 46 -10.35 -1.64 -0.39
C ARG A 46 -9.40 -0.56 -0.94
N ALA A 47 -8.80 -0.82 -2.09
CA ALA A 47 -7.81 0.09 -2.67
C ALA A 47 -8.45 1.34 -3.31
N ILE A 48 -9.49 1.17 -4.14
CA ILE A 48 -10.04 2.26 -4.97
C ILE A 48 -11.53 2.55 -4.71
N GLY A 49 -12.12 1.88 -3.74
CA GLY A 49 -13.51 2.06 -3.35
C GLY A 49 -14.52 1.42 -4.30
N ALA A 50 -15.69 1.06 -3.76
CA ALA A 50 -16.73 0.35 -4.51
C ALA A 50 -17.23 1.11 -5.75
N ARG A 51 -17.26 2.46 -5.70
CA ARG A 51 -17.75 3.27 -6.82
C ARG A 51 -16.82 3.17 -8.05
N ALA A 52 -15.51 3.25 -7.84
CA ALA A 52 -14.54 3.11 -8.93
C ALA A 52 -14.52 1.68 -9.48
N VAL A 53 -14.51 0.67 -8.58
CA VAL A 53 -14.58 -0.74 -8.99
C VAL A 53 -15.82 -0.99 -9.85
N ARG A 54 -16.99 -0.50 -9.44
CA ARG A 54 -18.23 -0.66 -10.21
C ARG A 54 -18.12 -0.07 -11.61
N ARG A 55 -17.56 1.13 -11.75
CA ARG A 55 -17.33 1.74 -13.06
C ARG A 55 -16.49 0.85 -13.94
N TYR A 56 -15.24 0.58 -13.52
CA TYR A 56 -14.26 -0.09 -14.36
C TYR A 56 -14.53 -1.58 -14.58
N ALA A 57 -15.16 -2.26 -13.62
CA ALA A 57 -15.55 -3.67 -13.81
C ALA A 57 -16.76 -3.83 -14.75
N VAL A 58 -17.75 -2.92 -14.71
CA VAL A 58 -18.94 -2.98 -15.56
C VAL A 58 -18.62 -2.55 -16.99
N THR A 59 -17.86 -1.48 -17.16
CA THR A 59 -17.53 -0.97 -18.51
C THR A 59 -16.39 -1.71 -19.17
N ALA A 60 -15.53 -2.35 -18.38
CA ALA A 60 -14.26 -2.92 -18.80
C ALA A 60 -13.41 -1.90 -19.62
N GLU A 61 -13.61 -0.60 -19.39
CA GLU A 61 -12.81 0.44 -20.02
C GLU A 61 -11.37 0.44 -19.49
N ARG A 62 -10.47 0.90 -20.33
CA ARG A 62 -9.05 1.03 -19.98
C ARG A 62 -8.81 2.37 -19.31
N PHE A 63 -7.91 2.40 -18.32
CA PHE A 63 -7.46 3.63 -17.68
C PHE A 63 -5.94 3.67 -17.55
N GLY A 64 -5.38 4.87 -17.51
CA GLY A 64 -3.94 5.09 -17.44
C GLY A 64 -3.42 5.25 -16.01
N ALA A 65 -2.09 5.40 -15.90
CA ALA A 65 -1.40 5.59 -14.61
C ALA A 65 -1.89 6.83 -13.85
N ALA A 66 -2.25 7.92 -14.55
CA ALA A 66 -2.78 9.13 -13.93
C ALA A 66 -4.10 8.87 -13.21
N GLU A 67 -5.01 8.14 -13.85
CA GLU A 67 -6.29 7.78 -13.24
C GLU A 67 -6.11 6.73 -12.13
N ALA A 68 -5.23 5.74 -12.33
CA ALA A 68 -4.89 4.76 -11.29
C ALA A 68 -4.34 5.43 -10.02
N HIS A 69 -3.51 6.46 -10.17
CA HIS A 69 -2.99 7.27 -9.08
C HIS A 69 -4.11 8.09 -8.41
N ARG A 70 -4.94 8.76 -9.20
CA ARG A 70 -6.09 9.53 -8.68
C ARG A 70 -7.06 8.66 -7.86
N LEU A 71 -7.21 7.40 -8.22
CA LEU A 71 -8.06 6.43 -7.53
C LEU A 71 -7.40 5.81 -6.28
N GLY A 72 -6.09 5.97 -6.11
CA GLY A 72 -5.33 5.35 -5.02
C GLY A 72 -4.84 3.91 -5.29
N LEU A 73 -4.99 3.39 -6.51
CA LEU A 73 -4.41 2.11 -6.91
C LEU A 73 -2.89 2.20 -7.04
N VAL A 74 -2.38 3.35 -7.51
CA VAL A 74 -0.97 3.65 -7.68
C VAL A 74 -0.60 4.77 -6.73
N HIS A 75 0.48 4.60 -5.97
CA HIS A 75 0.96 5.59 -4.99
C HIS A 75 1.89 6.61 -5.62
N GLU A 76 2.71 6.18 -6.57
CA GLU A 76 3.67 7.05 -7.27
C GLU A 76 3.69 6.75 -8.76
N ARG A 77 3.87 7.81 -9.57
CA ARG A 77 4.02 7.72 -11.02
C ARG A 77 5.35 8.34 -11.42
N CYS A 78 6.03 7.71 -12.37
CA CYS A 78 7.29 8.20 -12.88
C CYS A 78 7.44 7.95 -14.39
N ALA A 79 8.42 8.59 -14.99
CA ALA A 79 8.82 8.26 -16.36
C ALA A 79 9.27 6.79 -16.44
N PRO A 80 9.09 6.10 -17.58
CA PRO A 80 9.43 4.67 -17.70
C PRO A 80 10.87 4.35 -17.28
N GLU A 81 11.81 5.20 -17.63
CA GLU A 81 13.23 5.06 -17.30
C GLU A 81 13.58 5.30 -15.83
N ALA A 82 12.70 5.96 -15.10
CA ALA A 82 12.89 6.26 -13.67
C ALA A 82 12.26 5.21 -12.74
N LEU A 83 11.59 4.17 -13.27
CA LEU A 83 10.80 3.23 -12.48
C LEU A 83 11.64 2.51 -11.42
N ASP A 84 12.78 1.98 -11.82
CA ASP A 84 13.66 1.23 -10.91
C ASP A 84 14.23 2.15 -9.83
N ALA A 85 14.59 3.38 -10.17
CA ALA A 85 15.09 4.35 -9.21
C ALA A 85 14.01 4.76 -8.18
N ALA A 86 12.78 4.96 -8.62
CA ALA A 86 11.64 5.28 -7.74
C ALA A 86 11.34 4.12 -6.78
N VAL A 87 11.32 2.89 -7.29
CA VAL A 87 11.14 1.69 -6.46
C VAL A 87 12.29 1.55 -5.44
N HIS A 88 13.54 1.74 -5.90
CA HIS A 88 14.71 1.63 -5.04
C HIS A 88 14.67 2.64 -3.90
N ALA A 89 14.30 3.89 -4.16
CA ALA A 89 14.17 4.92 -3.14
C ALA A 89 13.18 4.53 -2.03
N ILE A 90 12.04 3.93 -2.39
CA ILE A 90 11.05 3.46 -1.42
C ILE A 90 11.59 2.27 -0.61
N VAL A 91 12.25 1.32 -1.28
CA VAL A 91 12.87 0.16 -0.61
C VAL A 91 13.93 0.60 0.40
N GLU A 92 14.80 1.53 0.03
CA GLU A 92 15.82 2.11 0.92
C GLU A 92 15.18 2.84 2.11
N ALA A 93 14.10 3.61 1.87
CA ALA A 93 13.38 4.27 2.95
C ALA A 93 12.78 3.24 3.94
N ILE A 94 12.26 2.12 3.45
CA ILE A 94 11.75 1.03 4.30
C ILE A 94 12.89 0.36 5.05
N ALA A 95 13.98 0.01 4.35
CA ALA A 95 15.14 -0.67 4.92
C ALA A 95 15.84 0.18 5.99
N GLY A 96 15.76 1.50 5.89
CA GLY A 96 16.30 2.44 6.87
C GLY A 96 15.51 2.52 8.19
N ASN A 97 14.36 1.88 8.29
CA ASN A 97 13.50 1.88 9.48
C ASN A 97 13.65 0.60 10.30
N GLY A 98 13.24 0.65 11.57
CA GLY A 98 13.22 -0.52 12.46
C GLY A 98 12.32 -1.63 11.91
N PRO A 99 12.86 -2.86 11.71
CA PRO A 99 12.12 -3.91 11.02
C PRO A 99 10.88 -4.39 11.78
N ALA A 100 10.87 -4.35 13.10
CA ALA A 100 9.68 -4.68 13.88
C ALA A 100 8.64 -3.55 13.81
N ALA A 101 9.09 -2.28 13.82
CA ALA A 101 8.23 -1.13 13.66
C ALA A 101 7.54 -1.12 12.29
N VAL A 102 8.27 -1.41 11.20
CA VAL A 102 7.69 -1.51 9.85
C VAL A 102 6.58 -2.56 9.80
N ARG A 103 6.84 -3.76 10.33
CA ARG A 103 5.81 -4.81 10.43
C ARG A 103 4.63 -4.40 11.30
N GLY A 104 4.91 -3.71 12.41
CA GLY A 104 3.90 -3.18 13.32
C GLY A 104 3.00 -2.14 12.66
N CYS A 105 3.57 -1.20 11.93
CA CYS A 105 2.82 -0.18 11.17
C CYS A 105 1.91 -0.81 10.11
N LYS A 106 2.42 -1.76 9.33
CA LYS A 106 1.62 -2.48 8.34
C LYS A 106 0.44 -3.20 8.96
N ARG A 107 0.68 -3.95 10.04
CA ARG A 107 -0.36 -4.67 10.77
C ARG A 107 -1.40 -3.71 11.35
N LEU A 108 -0.97 -2.66 12.06
CA LEU A 108 -1.85 -1.67 12.67
C LEU A 108 -2.76 -1.00 11.65
N ALA A 109 -2.22 -0.58 10.51
CA ALA A 109 -3.01 0.01 9.43
C ALA A 109 -4.14 -0.93 8.97
N GLY A 110 -3.84 -2.23 8.79
CA GLY A 110 -4.84 -3.23 8.41
C GLY A 110 -5.90 -3.49 9.48
N GLU A 111 -5.49 -3.50 10.76
CA GLU A 111 -6.38 -3.75 11.90
C GLU A 111 -7.33 -2.58 12.19
N LEU A 112 -6.95 -1.36 11.82
CA LEU A 112 -7.78 -0.15 12.03
C LEU A 112 -8.85 0.06 10.95
N VAL A 113 -8.73 -0.60 9.80
CA VAL A 113 -9.69 -0.41 8.69
C VAL A 113 -11.12 -0.76 9.13
N GLY A 114 -12.03 0.21 8.99
CA GLY A 114 -13.46 0.04 9.28
C GLY A 114 -13.83 0.00 10.77
N ARG A 115 -12.88 0.12 11.69
CA ARG A 115 -13.16 0.19 13.13
C ARG A 115 -13.60 1.60 13.53
N PRO A 116 -14.72 1.76 14.26
CA PRO A 116 -15.12 3.06 14.79
C PRO A 116 -14.16 3.54 15.88
N LEU A 117 -13.96 4.86 15.97
CA LEU A 117 -13.11 5.46 16.99
C LEU A 117 -13.81 5.49 18.34
N THR A 118 -13.73 4.41 19.08
CA THR A 118 -14.32 4.25 20.43
C THR A 118 -13.28 4.51 21.54
N ALA A 119 -13.74 4.56 22.78
CA ALA A 119 -12.85 4.64 23.94
C ALA A 119 -11.97 3.40 24.06
N GLU A 120 -12.53 2.22 23.82
CA GLU A 120 -11.83 0.92 23.85
C GLU A 120 -10.72 0.88 22.79
N LEU A 121 -10.99 1.36 21.56
CA LEU A 121 -9.98 1.41 20.51
C LEU A 121 -8.82 2.35 20.89
N ARG A 122 -9.12 3.52 21.49
CA ARG A 122 -8.07 4.43 21.97
C ARG A 122 -7.21 3.79 23.05
N GLU A 123 -7.83 3.06 23.97
CA GLU A 123 -7.12 2.36 25.04
C GLU A 123 -6.26 1.22 24.50
N GLU A 124 -6.78 0.44 23.54
CA GLU A 124 -6.04 -0.62 22.84
C GLU A 124 -4.79 -0.05 22.14
N THR A 125 -4.95 1.01 21.37
CA THR A 125 -3.82 1.65 20.66
C THR A 125 -2.83 2.33 21.59
N ALA A 126 -3.30 2.89 22.72
CA ALA A 126 -2.42 3.45 23.76
C ALA A 126 -1.57 2.36 24.45
N ARG A 127 -2.15 1.19 24.72
CA ARG A 127 -1.39 0.03 25.23
C ARG A 127 -0.37 -0.44 24.21
N LEU A 128 -0.78 -0.59 22.93
CA LEU A 128 0.11 -1.02 21.87
C LEU A 128 1.36 -0.13 21.77
N ILE A 129 1.20 1.20 21.77
CA ILE A 129 2.37 2.09 21.69
C ILE A 129 3.23 2.02 22.96
N ALA A 130 2.65 1.82 24.12
CA ALA A 130 3.40 1.64 25.37
C ALA A 130 4.26 0.37 25.32
N ASP A 131 3.68 -0.74 24.85
CA ASP A 131 4.38 -2.02 24.70
C ASP A 131 5.52 -1.94 23.69
N VAL A 132 5.24 -1.35 22.50
CA VAL A 132 6.26 -1.15 21.46
C VAL A 132 7.41 -0.28 21.97
N ARG A 133 7.09 0.80 22.70
CA ARG A 133 8.08 1.72 23.27
C ARG A 133 8.96 1.06 24.33
N GLY A 134 8.43 0.09 25.06
CA GLY A 134 9.17 -0.74 26.02
C GLY A 134 10.08 -1.78 25.36
N GLY A 135 9.95 -2.03 24.04
CA GLY A 135 10.70 -3.04 23.31
C GLY A 135 12.16 -2.66 23.02
N PRO A 136 13.00 -3.66 22.67
CA PRO A 136 14.42 -3.44 22.43
C PRO A 136 14.70 -2.55 21.21
N GLU A 137 13.95 -2.72 20.13
CA GLU A 137 14.11 -1.93 18.90
C GLU A 137 13.80 -0.44 19.16
N ALA A 138 12.72 -0.14 19.89
CA ALA A 138 12.37 1.24 20.22
C ALA A 138 13.40 1.90 21.15
N ARG A 139 13.94 1.14 22.11
CA ARG A 139 15.03 1.63 22.98
C ARG A 139 16.30 1.96 22.19
N GLU A 140 16.70 1.06 21.29
CA GLU A 140 17.86 1.29 20.40
C GLU A 140 17.63 2.51 19.50
N GLY A 141 16.45 2.62 18.86
CA GLY A 141 16.14 3.76 18.00
C GLY A 141 16.15 5.10 18.73
N MET A 142 15.58 5.15 19.95
CA MET A 142 15.61 6.34 20.79
C MET A 142 17.02 6.68 21.27
N ALA A 143 17.81 5.70 21.68
CA ALA A 143 19.21 5.92 22.09
C ALA A 143 20.04 6.44 20.92
N ALA A 144 19.96 5.81 19.75
CA ALA A 144 20.65 6.24 18.55
C ALA A 144 20.30 7.69 18.16
N PHE A 145 19.02 8.05 18.24
CA PHE A 145 18.55 9.42 17.97
C PHE A 145 19.15 10.45 18.95
N LEU A 146 19.14 10.15 20.25
CA LEU A 146 19.67 11.04 21.30
C LEU A 146 21.19 11.19 21.19
N GLU A 147 21.89 10.13 20.78
CA GLU A 147 23.36 10.07 20.62
C GLU A 147 23.82 10.61 19.26
N GLY A 148 22.92 10.94 18.34
CA GLY A 148 23.23 11.41 16.98
C GLY A 148 23.93 10.38 16.10
N ARG A 149 23.71 9.08 16.34
CA ARG A 149 24.28 7.97 15.56
C ARG A 149 23.21 7.24 14.75
N ALA A 150 23.65 6.41 13.80
CA ALA A 150 22.77 5.48 13.14
C ALA A 150 22.33 4.36 14.10
N PRO A 151 21.06 3.89 14.02
CA PRO A 151 20.61 2.73 14.76
C PRO A 151 21.22 1.43 14.18
N SER A 152 21.24 0.37 14.98
CA SER A 152 21.92 -0.89 14.66
C SER A 152 21.34 -1.68 13.47
N TRP A 153 20.18 -1.30 12.95
CA TRP A 153 19.58 -1.91 11.76
C TRP A 153 19.88 -1.19 10.44
N ARG A 154 20.67 -0.14 10.47
CA ARG A 154 21.16 0.63 9.33
C ARG A 154 22.55 0.27 8.92
#